data_2b4738ddc73ea22d66671d67583bffc0
#
_entry.id   2b4738ddc73ea22d66671d67583bffc0
#
_cell.length_a   1.000
_cell.length_b   1.000
_cell.length_c   1.000
_cell.angle_alpha   90.00
_cell.angle_beta   90.00
_cell.angle_gamma   90.00
#
_symmetry.space_group_name_H-M   'P 1'
#
loop_
_entity.id
_entity.type
_entity.pdbx_description
1 polymer ?
#
loop_
_entity_poly.entity_id
_entity_poly.type
_entity_poly.pdbx_seq_one_letter_code
_entity_poly.pdbx_strand_id
1 'polypeptide(L)'
;MEVKIDNSFKPKYSDLLDGLKPFKDDFTSANLGALPDNFPDKGLGEKKVLDYLAPIAIGEATKLDDPLAFAHMDPPTPWITWIMALWNASLNQNLLHPAISPVARDFETTAIDWLCPYFGMNGGHLTPGSTLSNLTR
;
A
#
# COMPACT_ATOMS: atom_id res chain seq x y z
N MET A 1 -1.59 -38.20 0.26
CA MET A 1 -1.25 -37.11 1.19
C MET A 1 -1.93 -35.86 0.64
N GLU A 2 -3.04 -35.48 1.26
CA GLU A 2 -3.83 -34.32 0.82
C GLU A 2 -3.12 -33.05 1.31
N VAL A 3 -2.61 -32.24 0.39
CA VAL A 3 -1.97 -30.97 0.74
C VAL A 3 -3.08 -30.01 1.11
N LYS A 4 -3.25 -29.72 2.40
CA LYS A 4 -4.11 -28.65 2.86
C LYS A 4 -3.50 -27.32 2.40
N ILE A 5 -4.13 -26.69 1.42
CA ILE A 5 -3.80 -25.31 1.00
C ILE A 5 -4.24 -24.38 2.14
N ASP A 6 -3.28 -23.69 2.72
CA ASP A 6 -3.57 -22.62 3.68
C ASP A 6 -4.19 -21.44 2.91
N ASN A 7 -5.45 -21.16 3.20
CA ASN A 7 -6.21 -20.07 2.57
C ASN A 7 -6.03 -18.71 3.29
N SER A 8 -5.15 -18.63 4.30
CA SER A 8 -4.88 -17.38 5.02
C SER A 8 -4.35 -16.26 4.13
N PHE A 9 -3.68 -16.62 3.03
CA PHE A 9 -3.18 -15.67 2.02
C PHE A 9 -4.25 -15.17 1.03
N LYS A 10 -5.47 -15.66 1.11
CA LYS A 10 -6.58 -15.23 0.26
C LYS A 10 -7.71 -14.72 1.14
N PRO A 11 -7.71 -13.42 1.48
CA PRO A 11 -8.78 -12.85 2.28
C PRO A 11 -10.11 -13.00 1.53
N LYS A 12 -11.19 -13.22 2.26
CA LYS A 12 -12.53 -13.09 1.70
C LYS A 12 -12.83 -11.62 1.46
N TYR A 13 -13.71 -11.34 0.53
CA TYR A 13 -14.15 -9.96 0.26
C TYR A 13 -14.69 -9.27 1.52
N SER A 14 -15.39 -10.02 2.39
CA SER A 14 -15.85 -9.54 3.69
C SER A 14 -14.72 -9.06 4.60
N ASP A 15 -13.60 -9.80 4.61
CA ASP A 15 -12.46 -9.47 5.47
C ASP A 15 -11.81 -8.15 5.03
N LEU A 16 -11.73 -7.92 3.71
CA LEU A 16 -11.26 -6.66 3.14
C LEU A 16 -12.19 -5.49 3.49
N LEU A 17 -13.51 -5.69 3.40
CA LEU A 17 -14.48 -4.67 3.79
C LEU A 17 -14.43 -4.37 5.29
N ASP A 18 -14.25 -5.39 6.12
CA ASP A 18 -14.09 -5.23 7.56
C ASP A 18 -12.82 -4.45 7.89
N GLY A 19 -11.72 -4.71 7.20
CA GLY A 19 -10.48 -3.96 7.34
C GLY A 19 -10.57 -2.48 6.90
N LEU A 20 -11.55 -2.12 6.07
CA LEU A 20 -11.79 -0.73 5.65
C LEU A 20 -12.77 0.04 6.57
N LYS A 21 -13.50 -0.65 7.46
CA LYS A 21 -14.45 0.00 8.38
C LYS A 21 -13.81 1.06 9.27
N PRO A 22 -12.61 0.85 9.83
CA PRO A 22 -11.97 1.84 10.70
C PRO A 22 -11.74 3.21 10.07
N PHE A 23 -11.69 3.32 8.74
CA PHE A 23 -11.57 4.62 8.07
C PHE A 23 -12.80 5.52 8.21
N LYS A 24 -13.92 4.97 8.71
CA LYS A 24 -15.16 5.72 8.98
C LYS A 24 -15.34 6.05 10.45
N ASP A 25 -14.46 5.54 11.31
CA ASP A 25 -14.57 5.71 12.74
C ASP A 25 -13.90 7.01 13.17
N ASP A 26 -14.55 7.74 14.07
CA ASP A 26 -13.95 8.88 14.74
C ASP A 26 -13.14 8.37 15.95
N PHE A 27 -11.86 8.19 15.75
CA PHE A 27 -10.95 7.85 16.84
C PHE A 27 -10.64 9.09 17.69
N THR A 28 -10.90 8.99 18.97
CA THR A 28 -10.51 10.04 19.94
C THR A 28 -9.22 9.64 20.64
N SER A 29 -8.46 10.62 21.09
CA SER A 29 -7.20 10.40 21.83
C SER A 29 -7.33 9.50 23.06
N ALA A 30 -8.53 9.36 23.61
CA ALA A 30 -8.81 8.47 24.74
C ALA A 30 -8.76 6.97 24.37
N ASN A 31 -8.83 6.63 23.10
CA ASN A 31 -8.85 5.24 22.61
C ASN A 31 -7.50 4.79 22.04
N LEU A 32 -6.50 5.65 22.11
CA LEU A 32 -5.18 5.36 21.55
C LEU A 32 -4.40 4.51 22.53
N GLY A 33 -4.20 3.24 22.19
CA GLY A 33 -3.30 2.35 22.92
C GLY A 33 -1.84 2.66 22.59
N ALA A 34 -0.94 2.44 23.54
CA ALA A 34 0.49 2.46 23.24
C ALA A 34 0.88 1.19 22.47
N LEU A 35 1.83 1.32 21.53
CA LEU A 35 2.45 0.14 20.93
C LEU A 35 3.14 -0.72 22.03
N PRO A 36 3.13 -2.05 21.90
CA PRO A 36 3.77 -2.90 22.88
C PRO A 36 5.30 -2.70 22.87
N ASP A 37 5.91 -2.60 24.03
CA ASP A 37 7.35 -2.40 24.17
C ASP A 37 8.17 -3.63 23.72
N ASN A 38 7.55 -4.81 23.73
CA ASN A 38 8.23 -6.06 23.43
C ASN A 38 7.47 -6.86 22.36
N PHE A 39 8.22 -7.65 21.61
CA PHE A 39 7.65 -8.59 20.66
C PHE A 39 6.80 -9.64 21.40
N PRO A 40 5.57 -9.90 21.01
CA PRO A 40 4.69 -10.84 21.68
C PRO A 40 5.15 -12.29 21.47
N ASP A 41 5.13 -13.09 22.54
CA ASP A 41 5.51 -14.51 22.49
C ASP A 41 4.59 -15.35 21.57
N LYS A 42 3.37 -14.88 21.35
CA LYS A 42 2.38 -15.56 20.49
C LYS A 42 1.70 -14.56 19.57
N GLY A 43 1.52 -14.95 18.31
CA GLY A 43 0.75 -14.17 17.34
C GLY A 43 -0.68 -13.93 17.82
N LEU A 44 -1.19 -12.71 17.61
CA LEU A 44 -2.54 -12.30 18.02
C LEU A 44 -3.61 -12.71 17.00
N GLY A 45 -3.22 -13.00 15.76
CA GLY A 45 -4.11 -13.21 14.62
C GLY A 45 -4.56 -11.88 13.99
N GLU A 46 -4.89 -11.93 12.70
CA GLU A 46 -5.08 -10.76 11.84
C GLU A 46 -6.13 -9.79 12.40
N LYS A 47 -7.29 -10.32 12.80
CA LYS A 47 -8.40 -9.49 13.28
C LYS A 47 -8.01 -8.69 14.51
N LYS A 48 -7.40 -9.31 15.52
CA LYS A 48 -7.00 -8.62 16.74
C LYS A 48 -5.91 -7.59 16.47
N VAL A 49 -5.00 -7.88 15.52
CA VAL A 49 -3.96 -6.93 15.12
C VAL A 49 -4.59 -5.71 14.46
N LEU A 50 -5.56 -5.89 13.56
CA LEU A 50 -6.28 -4.79 12.93
C LEU A 50 -7.08 -3.96 13.95
N ASP A 51 -7.84 -4.62 14.82
CA ASP A 51 -8.61 -3.95 15.89
C ASP A 51 -7.70 -3.13 16.81
N TYR A 52 -6.49 -3.62 17.08
CA TYR A 52 -5.51 -2.95 17.93
C TYR A 52 -4.80 -1.78 17.23
N LEU A 53 -4.41 -1.98 15.96
CA LEU A 53 -3.62 -0.98 15.23
C LEU A 53 -4.47 0.13 14.61
N ALA A 54 -5.75 -0.12 14.28
CA ALA A 54 -6.56 0.85 13.59
C ALA A 54 -6.70 2.19 14.35
N PRO A 55 -7.01 2.24 15.66
CA PRO A 55 -7.06 3.49 16.39
C PRO A 55 -5.71 4.22 16.38
N ILE A 56 -4.60 3.50 16.45
CA ILE A 56 -3.26 4.08 16.47
C ILE A 56 -2.89 4.59 15.08
N ALA A 57 -2.95 3.72 14.06
CA ALA A 57 -2.46 4.02 12.73
C ALA A 57 -3.35 5.03 11.99
N ILE A 58 -4.67 4.93 12.15
CA ILE A 58 -5.63 5.79 11.46
C ILE A 58 -6.00 6.99 12.32
N GLY A 59 -6.21 6.78 13.63
CA GLY A 59 -6.64 7.83 14.54
C GLY A 59 -5.57 8.89 14.80
N GLU A 60 -4.28 8.50 14.85
CA GLU A 60 -3.17 9.45 15.05
C GLU A 60 -2.53 9.95 13.75
N ALA A 61 -2.91 9.39 12.60
CA ALA A 61 -2.39 9.88 11.34
C ALA A 61 -2.77 11.35 11.11
N THR A 62 -1.82 12.14 10.63
CA THR A 62 -2.13 13.48 10.13
C THR A 62 -3.08 13.34 8.93
N LYS A 63 -4.23 13.99 8.97
CA LYS A 63 -5.26 13.92 7.93
C LYS A 63 -4.81 14.67 6.67
N LEU A 64 -3.84 14.14 5.95
CA LEU A 64 -3.36 14.69 4.67
C LEU A 64 -4.35 14.46 3.54
N ASP A 65 -5.33 13.60 3.73
CA ASP A 65 -6.45 13.35 2.84
C ASP A 65 -7.58 14.37 2.94
N ASP A 66 -7.51 15.28 3.93
CA ASP A 66 -8.47 16.37 4.05
C ASP A 66 -8.24 17.39 2.90
N PRO A 67 -9.31 17.80 2.18
CA PRO A 67 -9.21 18.83 1.14
C PRO A 67 -8.62 20.16 1.61
N LEU A 68 -8.63 20.43 2.91
CA LEU A 68 -8.05 21.62 3.53
C LEU A 68 -6.64 21.41 4.06
N ALA A 69 -6.05 20.24 3.85
CA ALA A 69 -4.67 19.96 4.25
C ALA A 69 -3.70 20.71 3.33
N PHE A 70 -2.99 21.70 3.90
CA PHE A 70 -1.94 22.47 3.23
C PHE A 70 -0.59 22.17 3.85
N ALA A 71 -0.21 20.89 3.90
CA ALA A 71 1.05 20.50 4.47
C ALA A 71 1.95 19.87 3.41
N HIS A 72 3.17 20.39 3.29
CA HIS A 72 4.19 19.87 2.37
C HIS A 72 3.70 19.73 0.91
N MET A 73 4.11 18.69 0.23
CA MET A 73 3.73 18.37 -1.15
C MET A 73 3.01 17.00 -1.22
N ASP A 74 2.21 16.70 -0.20
CA ASP A 74 1.52 15.43 -0.05
C ASP A 74 0.00 15.62 -0.28
N PRO A 75 -0.44 15.72 -1.55
CA PRO A 75 -1.86 15.85 -1.86
C PRO A 75 -2.61 14.55 -1.54
N PRO A 76 -3.93 14.63 -1.32
CA PRO A 76 -4.77 13.44 -1.21
C PRO A 76 -4.58 12.51 -2.40
N THR A 77 -4.45 11.21 -2.14
CA THR A 77 -4.30 10.23 -3.21
C THR A 77 -5.65 9.92 -3.85
N PRO A 78 -5.74 9.85 -5.19
CA PRO A 78 -6.97 9.45 -5.85
C PRO A 78 -7.41 8.05 -5.41
N TRP A 79 -8.72 7.82 -5.28
CA TRP A 79 -9.27 6.52 -4.84
C TRP A 79 -8.76 5.33 -5.67
N ILE A 80 -8.43 5.55 -6.94
CA ILE A 80 -7.89 4.50 -7.82
C ILE A 80 -6.58 3.92 -7.30
N THR A 81 -5.76 4.71 -6.60
CA THR A 81 -4.50 4.23 -6.02
C THR A 81 -4.73 3.19 -4.92
N TRP A 82 -5.85 3.27 -4.20
CA TRP A 82 -6.24 2.28 -3.21
C TRP A 82 -6.55 0.93 -3.86
N ILE A 83 -7.27 0.96 -4.98
CA ILE A 83 -7.56 -0.25 -5.76
C ILE A 83 -6.28 -0.84 -6.34
N MET A 84 -5.38 0.01 -6.87
CA MET A 84 -4.09 -0.45 -7.39
C MET A 84 -3.22 -1.07 -6.29
N ALA A 85 -3.22 -0.52 -5.08
CA ALA A 85 -2.51 -1.09 -3.93
C ALA A 85 -3.06 -2.48 -3.57
N LEU A 86 -4.39 -2.66 -3.56
CA LEU A 86 -5.01 -3.96 -3.34
C LEU A 86 -4.66 -4.97 -4.43
N TRP A 87 -4.66 -4.55 -5.69
CA TRP A 87 -4.25 -5.41 -6.79
C TRP A 87 -2.76 -5.79 -6.67
N ASN A 88 -1.91 -4.82 -6.38
CA ASN A 88 -0.48 -5.08 -6.18
C ASN A 88 -0.24 -6.10 -5.06
N ALA A 89 -0.90 -5.94 -3.92
CA ALA A 89 -0.81 -6.88 -2.80
C ALA A 89 -1.33 -8.28 -3.17
N SER A 90 -2.44 -8.36 -3.91
CA SER A 90 -3.06 -9.63 -4.32
C SER A 90 -2.24 -10.37 -5.37
N LEU A 91 -1.74 -9.66 -6.37
CA LEU A 91 -1.01 -10.24 -7.50
C LEU A 91 0.46 -10.50 -7.16
N ASN A 92 1.01 -9.75 -6.22
CA ASN A 92 2.41 -9.86 -5.76
C ASN A 92 3.41 -9.97 -6.92
N GLN A 93 3.24 -9.12 -7.94
CA GLN A 93 4.09 -9.13 -9.12
C GLN A 93 5.41 -8.39 -8.86
N ASN A 94 6.49 -8.86 -9.48
CA ASN A 94 7.78 -8.19 -9.48
C ASN A 94 8.40 -8.20 -10.87
N LEU A 95 9.35 -7.31 -11.14
CA LEU A 95 9.97 -7.13 -12.45
C LEU A 95 11.24 -7.97 -12.67
N LEU A 96 11.56 -8.88 -11.74
CA LEU A 96 12.80 -9.65 -11.80
C LEU A 96 12.86 -10.61 -13.00
N HIS A 97 11.72 -11.22 -13.35
CA HIS A 97 11.71 -12.20 -14.43
C HIS A 97 10.38 -12.17 -15.19
N PRO A 98 10.41 -12.16 -16.56
CA PRO A 98 9.21 -12.08 -17.38
C PRO A 98 8.19 -13.19 -17.15
N ALA A 99 8.64 -14.40 -16.78
CA ALA A 99 7.73 -15.51 -16.48
C ALA A 99 6.96 -15.32 -15.16
N ILE A 100 7.47 -14.49 -14.24
CA ILE A 100 6.80 -14.19 -12.96
C ILE A 100 5.83 -13.03 -13.13
N SER A 101 6.20 -12.04 -13.93
CA SER A 101 5.42 -10.81 -14.14
C SER A 101 5.33 -10.46 -15.63
N PRO A 102 4.61 -11.25 -16.43
CA PRO A 102 4.60 -11.07 -17.87
C PRO A 102 4.00 -9.73 -18.32
N VAL A 103 3.11 -9.15 -17.53
CA VAL A 103 2.40 -7.90 -17.88
C VAL A 103 2.98 -6.68 -17.17
N ALA A 104 3.60 -6.84 -16.01
CA ALA A 104 4.08 -5.70 -15.21
C ALA A 104 5.18 -4.91 -15.94
N ARG A 105 6.07 -5.60 -16.66
CA ARG A 105 7.10 -4.97 -17.47
C ARG A 105 6.51 -4.17 -18.63
N ASP A 106 5.49 -4.73 -19.29
CA ASP A 106 4.83 -4.05 -20.40
C ASP A 106 4.12 -2.77 -19.93
N PHE A 107 3.49 -2.82 -18.75
CA PHE A 107 2.90 -1.63 -18.14
C PHE A 107 3.95 -0.56 -17.83
N GLU A 108 5.08 -0.94 -17.22
CA GLU A 108 6.15 0.01 -16.95
C GLU A 108 6.69 0.63 -18.23
N THR A 109 7.03 -0.19 -19.22
CA THR A 109 7.55 0.29 -20.51
C THR A 109 6.56 1.25 -21.17
N THR A 110 5.29 0.86 -21.24
CA THR A 110 4.25 1.69 -21.86
C THR A 110 4.09 3.03 -21.11
N ALA A 111 4.09 3.01 -19.79
CA ALA A 111 3.99 4.24 -19.00
C ALA A 111 5.19 5.16 -19.22
N ILE A 112 6.39 4.61 -19.32
CA ILE A 112 7.61 5.37 -19.64
C ILE A 112 7.53 5.97 -21.04
N ASP A 113 7.13 5.21 -22.03
CA ASP A 113 6.98 5.67 -23.42
C ASP A 113 5.96 6.82 -23.53
N TRP A 114 4.91 6.80 -22.73
CA TRP A 114 3.93 7.90 -22.67
C TRP A 114 4.47 9.15 -21.94
N LEU A 115 5.31 8.97 -20.91
CA LEU A 115 5.83 10.08 -20.12
C LEU A 115 7.06 10.75 -20.77
N CYS A 116 7.90 9.99 -21.45
CA CYS A 116 9.14 10.50 -22.04
C CYS A 116 8.96 11.77 -22.92
N PRO A 117 7.95 11.86 -23.81
CA PRO A 117 7.73 13.06 -24.63
C PRO A 117 7.47 14.34 -23.81
N TYR A 118 6.80 14.22 -22.64
CA TYR A 118 6.55 15.37 -21.78
C TYR A 118 7.83 15.98 -21.21
N PHE A 119 8.86 15.17 -21.04
CA PHE A 119 10.15 15.57 -20.46
C PHE A 119 11.23 15.76 -21.51
N GLY A 120 10.92 15.60 -22.81
CA GLY A 120 11.89 15.66 -23.90
C GLY A 120 12.92 14.54 -23.84
N MET A 121 12.57 13.39 -23.31
CA MET A 121 13.43 12.20 -23.14
C MET A 121 13.08 11.14 -24.20
N ASN A 122 14.08 10.32 -24.54
CA ASN A 122 13.94 9.21 -25.49
C ASN A 122 13.80 7.84 -24.80
N GLY A 123 13.84 7.80 -23.48
CA GLY A 123 13.68 6.61 -22.67
C GLY A 123 13.95 6.91 -21.19
N GLY A 124 13.75 5.91 -20.34
CA GLY A 124 13.95 6.05 -18.91
C GLY A 124 13.53 4.80 -18.16
N HIS A 125 13.48 4.90 -16.85
CA HIS A 125 12.91 3.91 -15.95
C HIS A 125 12.34 4.59 -14.70
N LEU A 126 11.40 3.94 -14.05
CA LEU A 126 10.83 4.44 -12.80
C LEU A 126 11.77 4.15 -11.64
N THR A 127 11.96 5.13 -10.78
CA THR A 127 12.76 5.00 -9.56
C THR A 127 11.88 5.24 -8.34
N PRO A 128 12.20 4.65 -7.17
CA PRO A 128 11.42 4.84 -5.95
C PRO A 128 11.60 6.22 -5.32
N GLY A 129 12.42 7.09 -5.89
CA GLY A 129 12.62 8.44 -5.37
C GLY A 129 13.74 9.21 -6.04
N SER A 130 13.76 10.52 -5.81
CA SER A 130 14.70 11.47 -6.42
C SER A 130 16.17 11.14 -6.15
N THR A 131 16.50 10.61 -4.99
CA THR A 131 17.86 10.21 -4.65
C THR A 131 18.41 9.16 -5.62
N LEU A 132 17.65 8.10 -5.88
CA LEU A 132 18.01 7.08 -6.87
C LEU A 132 17.98 7.64 -8.29
N SER A 133 17.03 8.50 -8.63
CA SER A 133 17.01 9.17 -9.94
C SER A 133 18.30 9.94 -10.22
N ASN A 134 18.85 10.60 -9.21
CA ASN A 134 20.11 11.34 -9.34
C ASN A 134 21.36 10.44 -9.46
N LEU A 135 21.28 9.21 -8.93
CA LEU A 135 22.39 8.25 -9.02
C LEU A 135 22.41 7.47 -10.34
N THR A 136 21.29 7.40 -11.05
CA THR A 136 21.14 6.60 -12.29
C THR A 136 21.24 7.42 -13.57
N ARG A 137 21.77 8.64 -13.49
CA ARG A 137 22.04 9.51 -14.64
C ARG A 137 23.15 8.99 -15.52
#